data_0c4d22824ca361f849bd8c36c6e19937
#
_entry.id   0c4d22824ca361f849bd8c36c6e19937
#
_cell.length_a   1.000
_cell.length_b   1.000
_cell.length_c   1.000
_cell.angle_alpha   90.00
_cell.angle_beta   90.00
_cell.angle_gamma   90.00
#
_symmetry.space_group_name_H-M   'P 1'
#
loop_
_entity.id
_entity.type
_entity.pdbx_description
1 polymer ?
#
loop_
_entity_poly.entity_id
_entity_poly.type
_entity_poly.pdbx_seq_one_letter_code
_entity_poly.pdbx_strand_id
1 'polypeptide(L)'
;MDKLDTSKLKLDAKSVIEKLNIPVVTGWDSIDLIEDEHPLYVGRAGIMGDRPGNFAAQNADLILAIGNRLSIRQVGYNWKTWAREAEVIMVDIDKAELKKPTLHVEMPVWADA
;
A
#
# COMPACT_ATOMS: atom_id res chain seq x y z
N MET A 1 20.47 10.73 -13.50
CA MET A 1 19.39 9.82 -13.08
C MET A 1 18.53 9.52 -14.29
N ASP A 2 18.40 8.27 -14.62
CA ASP A 2 17.57 7.86 -15.75
C ASP A 2 16.10 8.14 -15.46
N LYS A 3 15.34 8.48 -16.50
CA LYS A 3 13.92 8.68 -16.36
C LYS A 3 13.25 7.35 -15.99
N LEU A 4 12.41 7.37 -14.97
CA LEU A 4 11.61 6.22 -14.61
C LEU A 4 10.62 5.90 -15.74
N ASP A 5 10.64 4.67 -16.22
CA ASP A 5 9.68 4.21 -17.20
C ASP A 5 8.39 3.79 -16.48
N THR A 6 7.46 4.73 -16.40
CA THR A 6 6.20 4.52 -15.71
C THR A 6 5.32 3.48 -16.38
N SER A 7 5.43 3.31 -17.71
CA SER A 7 4.67 2.28 -18.42
C SER A 7 5.10 0.88 -18.02
N LYS A 8 6.41 0.65 -17.95
CA LYS A 8 6.97 -0.63 -17.50
C LYS A 8 6.61 -0.89 -16.04
N LEU A 9 6.72 0.12 -15.18
CA LEU A 9 6.37 0.01 -13.77
C LEU A 9 4.91 -0.43 -13.57
N LYS A 10 3.99 0.15 -14.32
CA LYS A 10 2.58 -0.23 -14.27
C LYS A 10 2.34 -1.66 -14.70
N LEU A 11 2.99 -2.11 -15.79
CA LEU A 11 2.88 -3.48 -16.27
C LEU A 11 3.45 -4.48 -15.27
N ASP A 12 4.60 -4.17 -14.67
CA ASP A 12 5.23 -5.03 -13.67
C ASP A 12 4.36 -5.14 -12.41
N ALA A 13 3.82 -4.02 -11.92
CA ALA A 13 2.93 -3.99 -10.78
C ALA A 13 1.66 -4.80 -11.04
N LYS A 14 1.03 -4.63 -12.19
CA LYS A 14 -0.17 -5.37 -12.60
C LYS A 14 0.11 -6.87 -12.66
N SER A 15 1.25 -7.27 -13.21
CA SER A 15 1.66 -8.68 -13.27
C SER A 15 1.79 -9.29 -11.87
N VAL A 16 2.40 -8.59 -10.93
CA VAL A 16 2.53 -9.04 -9.54
C VAL A 16 1.17 -9.16 -8.86
N ILE A 17 0.31 -8.18 -9.04
CA ILE A 17 -1.05 -8.15 -8.49
C ILE A 17 -1.84 -9.38 -8.96
N GLU A 18 -1.84 -9.64 -10.26
CA GLU A 18 -2.55 -10.77 -10.85
C GLU A 18 -1.99 -12.11 -10.37
N LYS A 19 -0.68 -12.19 -10.17
CA LYS A 19 0.00 -13.38 -9.67
C LYS A 19 -0.36 -13.66 -8.21
N LEU A 20 -0.44 -12.64 -7.38
CA LEU A 20 -0.82 -12.76 -5.96
C LEU A 20 -2.31 -13.04 -5.80
N ASN A 21 -3.13 -12.55 -6.71
CA ASN A 21 -4.59 -12.72 -6.69
C ASN A 21 -5.23 -12.29 -5.36
N ILE A 22 -4.82 -11.14 -4.86
CA ILE A 22 -5.33 -10.55 -3.62
C ILE A 22 -5.88 -9.15 -3.90
N PRO A 23 -6.83 -8.66 -3.08
CA PRO A 23 -7.37 -7.30 -3.25
C PRO A 23 -6.30 -6.24 -3.16
N VAL A 24 -6.44 -5.20 -3.99
CA VAL A 24 -5.49 -4.09 -4.10
C VAL A 24 -6.15 -2.79 -3.69
N VAL A 25 -5.44 -2.05 -2.85
CA VAL A 25 -5.81 -0.70 -2.44
C VAL A 25 -4.65 0.22 -2.81
N THR A 26 -4.92 1.32 -3.48
CA THR A 26 -3.90 2.29 -3.86
C THR A 26 -3.86 3.46 -2.89
N GLY A 27 -2.67 4.05 -2.75
CA GLY A 27 -2.49 5.33 -2.09
C GLY A 27 -2.73 6.50 -3.04
N TRP A 28 -2.64 7.72 -2.51
CA TRP A 28 -2.91 8.95 -3.26
C TRP A 28 -2.06 9.09 -4.53
N ASP A 29 -0.77 8.77 -4.43
CA ASP A 29 0.17 8.97 -5.54
C ASP A 29 0.19 7.81 -6.54
N SER A 30 -0.62 6.80 -6.32
CA SER A 30 -0.64 5.57 -7.13
C SER A 30 -2.02 5.25 -7.73
N ILE A 31 -2.86 6.25 -7.86
CA ILE A 31 -4.26 6.08 -8.31
C ILE A 31 -4.37 5.56 -9.75
N ASP A 32 -3.33 5.75 -10.54
CA ASP A 32 -3.27 5.31 -11.94
C ASP A 32 -2.50 3.99 -12.14
N LEU A 33 -2.14 3.31 -11.06
CA LEU A 33 -1.36 2.07 -11.12
C LEU A 33 -2.17 0.91 -11.70
N ILE A 34 -3.46 0.89 -11.44
CA ILE A 34 -4.38 -0.15 -11.87
C ILE A 34 -5.71 0.49 -12.27
N GLU A 35 -6.35 -0.05 -13.30
CA GLU A 35 -7.64 0.45 -13.75
C GLU A 35 -8.76 0.17 -12.74
N ASP A 36 -9.72 1.10 -12.64
CA ASP A 36 -10.83 1.03 -11.68
C ASP A 36 -11.71 -0.22 -11.88
N GLU A 37 -11.79 -0.71 -13.11
CA GLU A 37 -12.60 -1.88 -13.46
C GLU A 37 -11.89 -3.22 -13.18
N HIS A 38 -10.62 -3.20 -12.77
CA HIS A 38 -9.89 -4.42 -12.49
C HIS A 38 -10.56 -5.19 -11.33
N PRO A 39 -10.78 -6.52 -11.47
CA PRO A 39 -11.54 -7.28 -10.48
C PRO A 39 -10.91 -7.33 -9.09
N LEU A 40 -9.60 -7.12 -8.97
CA LEU A 40 -8.89 -7.10 -7.68
C LEU A 40 -8.80 -5.70 -7.08
N TYR A 41 -9.13 -4.64 -7.82
CA TYR A 41 -9.07 -3.28 -7.32
C TYR A 41 -10.26 -2.97 -6.41
N VAL A 42 -9.98 -2.59 -5.17
CA VAL A 42 -11.02 -2.27 -4.18
C VAL A 42 -11.27 -0.77 -4.10
N GLY A 43 -10.23 0.03 -4.19
CA GLY A 43 -10.34 1.48 -4.11
C GLY A 43 -9.08 2.13 -3.54
N ARG A 44 -9.26 3.35 -3.06
CA ARG A 44 -8.18 4.18 -2.50
C ARG A 44 -8.34 4.27 -0.99
N ALA A 45 -7.24 4.10 -0.28
CA ALA A 45 -7.23 4.28 1.16
C ALA A 45 -6.57 5.61 1.54
N GLY A 46 -6.78 6.04 2.77
CA GLY A 46 -6.23 7.27 3.33
C GLY A 46 -7.29 8.35 3.55
N ILE A 47 -6.82 9.52 3.99
CA ILE A 47 -7.68 10.68 4.31
C ILE A 47 -8.49 11.12 3.07
N MET A 48 -7.86 11.08 1.90
CA MET A 48 -8.50 11.43 0.63
C MET A 48 -8.98 10.19 -0.14
N GLY A 49 -9.08 9.07 0.53
CA GLY A 49 -9.53 7.82 -0.07
C GLY A 49 -11.04 7.69 -0.12
N ASP A 50 -11.48 6.57 -0.67
CA ASP A 50 -12.88 6.21 -0.74
C ASP A 50 -13.25 5.22 0.37
N ARG A 51 -14.55 5.02 0.53
CA ARG A 51 -15.06 4.13 1.58
C ARG A 51 -14.64 2.67 1.40
N PRO A 52 -14.74 2.07 0.20
CA PRO A 52 -14.32 0.68 0.03
C PRO A 52 -12.84 0.45 0.31
N GLY A 53 -11.96 1.32 -0.17
CA GLY A 53 -10.52 1.21 0.05
C GLY A 53 -10.16 1.32 1.53
N ASN A 54 -10.71 2.29 2.23
CA ASN A 54 -10.48 2.46 3.67
C ASN A 54 -11.04 1.30 4.49
N PHE A 55 -12.22 0.80 4.13
CA PHE A 55 -12.82 -0.36 4.80
C PHE A 55 -11.95 -1.60 4.62
N ALA A 56 -11.47 -1.85 3.41
CA ALA A 56 -10.59 -2.99 3.14
C ALA A 56 -9.29 -2.92 3.93
N ALA A 57 -8.63 -1.76 3.94
CA ALA A 57 -7.39 -1.57 4.69
C ALA A 57 -7.60 -1.75 6.20
N GLN A 58 -8.69 -1.24 6.74
CA GLN A 58 -8.97 -1.28 8.18
C GLN A 58 -9.36 -2.67 8.68
N ASN A 59 -9.93 -3.51 7.82
CA ASN A 59 -10.45 -4.83 8.20
C ASN A 59 -9.66 -6.00 7.62
N ALA A 60 -8.52 -5.74 6.98
CA ALA A 60 -7.63 -6.79 6.49
C ALA A 60 -6.99 -7.55 7.65
N ASP A 61 -6.67 -8.80 7.42
CA ASP A 61 -5.87 -9.63 8.33
C ASP A 61 -4.39 -9.61 7.98
N LEU A 62 -4.05 -9.27 6.74
CA LEU A 62 -2.70 -9.13 6.25
C LEU A 62 -2.62 -7.93 5.30
N ILE A 63 -1.64 -7.06 5.51
CA ILE A 63 -1.37 -5.95 4.61
C ILE A 63 0.06 -6.06 4.08
N LEU A 64 0.19 -6.06 2.77
CA LEU A 64 1.47 -5.96 2.08
C LEU A 64 1.58 -4.55 1.51
N ALA A 65 2.38 -3.70 2.14
CA ALA A 65 2.62 -2.33 1.70
C ALA A 65 3.94 -2.25 0.94
N ILE A 66 3.87 -1.95 -0.34
CA ILE A 66 5.04 -1.87 -1.23
C ILE A 66 5.21 -0.43 -1.71
N GLY A 67 6.35 0.17 -1.39
CA GLY A 67 6.67 1.52 -1.80
C GLY A 67 5.73 2.59 -1.24
N ASN A 68 4.99 2.25 -0.22
CA ASN A 68 4.05 3.14 0.47
C ASN A 68 4.60 3.43 1.85
N ARG A 69 4.92 4.69 2.12
CA ARG A 69 5.48 5.10 3.41
C ARG A 69 4.53 4.88 4.59
N LEU A 70 3.28 4.56 4.33
CA LEU A 70 2.23 4.53 5.35
C LEU A 70 2.23 5.82 6.15
N SER A 71 2.22 6.94 5.43
CA SER A 71 2.24 8.28 5.99
C SER A 71 0.88 8.62 6.63
N ILE A 72 0.83 9.76 7.30
CA ILE A 72 -0.40 10.25 7.91
C ILE A 72 -1.56 10.38 6.90
N ARG A 73 -1.27 10.65 5.64
CA ARG A 73 -2.29 10.71 4.57
C ARG A 73 -2.92 9.35 4.32
N GLN A 74 -2.17 8.28 4.53
CA GLN A 74 -2.63 6.90 4.32
C GLN A 74 -3.30 6.35 5.57
N VAL A 75 -2.69 6.53 6.75
CA VAL A 75 -3.12 5.87 7.98
C VAL A 75 -3.94 6.77 8.90
N GLY A 76 -3.90 8.08 8.70
CA GLY A 76 -4.54 9.06 9.56
C GLY A 76 -3.76 9.34 10.83
N TYR A 77 -4.35 10.13 11.72
CA TYR A 77 -3.71 10.53 12.97
C TYR A 77 -3.78 9.46 14.06
N ASN A 78 -4.77 8.59 14.00
CA ASN A 78 -4.94 7.52 14.98
C ASN A 78 -4.27 6.23 14.50
N TRP A 79 -2.96 6.26 14.40
CA TRP A 79 -2.17 5.15 13.89
C TRP A 79 -2.26 3.88 14.74
N LYS A 80 -2.59 4.00 16.02
CA LYS A 80 -2.70 2.84 16.93
C LYS A 80 -3.85 1.91 16.58
N THR A 81 -4.91 2.44 15.97
CA THR A 81 -6.08 1.68 15.57
C THR A 81 -6.10 1.33 14.09
N TRP A 82 -5.15 1.85 13.32
CA TRP A 82 -5.07 1.56 11.89
C TRP A 82 -4.71 0.10 11.66
N ALA A 83 -5.51 -0.56 10.81
CA ALA A 83 -5.31 -1.97 10.46
C ALA A 83 -5.08 -2.86 11.71
N ARG A 84 -5.90 -2.67 12.73
CA ARG A 84 -5.73 -3.24 14.08
C ARG A 84 -5.65 -4.77 14.11
N GLU A 85 -6.26 -5.44 13.13
CA GLU A 85 -6.29 -6.91 13.05
C GLU A 85 -5.25 -7.47 12.06
N ALA A 86 -4.55 -6.60 11.35
CA ALA A 86 -3.65 -7.02 10.28
C ALA A 86 -2.22 -7.24 10.78
N GLU A 87 -1.58 -8.26 10.25
CA GLU A 87 -0.13 -8.31 10.19
C GLU A 87 0.33 -7.43 9.02
N VAL A 88 1.33 -6.59 9.23
CA VAL A 88 1.80 -5.64 8.22
C VAL A 88 3.19 -6.03 7.75
N ILE A 89 3.30 -6.33 6.45
CA ILE A 89 4.57 -6.49 5.76
C ILE A 89 4.82 -5.18 5.01
N MET A 90 5.91 -4.50 5.31
CA MET A 90 6.24 -3.22 4.70
C MET A 90 7.56 -3.31 3.93
N VAL A 91 7.49 -3.05 2.63
CA VAL A 91 8.65 -2.98 1.75
C VAL A 91 8.94 -1.53 1.45
N ASP A 92 10.11 -1.05 1.86
CA ASP A 92 10.52 0.34 1.64
C ASP A 92 12.03 0.41 1.45
N ILE A 93 12.46 1.38 0.64
CA ILE A 93 13.89 1.64 0.43
C ILE A 93 14.51 2.45 1.58
N ASP A 94 13.68 3.16 2.35
CA ASP A 94 14.12 3.97 3.48
C ASP A 94 14.01 3.19 4.78
N LYS A 95 15.15 2.84 5.36
CA LYS A 95 15.20 2.12 6.64
C LYS A 95 14.53 2.89 7.78
N ALA A 96 14.56 4.21 7.76
CA ALA A 96 13.93 5.02 8.81
C ALA A 96 12.40 4.85 8.79
N GLU A 97 11.80 4.73 7.62
CA GLU A 97 10.36 4.47 7.48
C GLU A 97 9.97 3.09 8.03
N LEU A 98 10.83 2.10 7.86
CA LEU A 98 10.59 0.75 8.37
C LEU A 98 10.66 0.67 9.91
N LYS A 99 11.40 1.58 10.53
CA LYS A 99 11.65 1.60 11.98
C LYS A 99 10.88 2.67 12.73
N LYS A 100 10.03 3.43 12.05
CA LYS A 100 9.30 4.53 12.71
C LYS A 100 8.39 3.99 13.82
N PRO A 101 8.25 4.71 14.95
CA PRO A 101 7.56 4.21 16.14
C PRO A 101 6.05 4.29 16.07
N THR A 102 5.47 4.81 14.98
CA THR A 102 4.05 5.09 14.90
C THR A 102 3.19 3.88 14.58
N LEU A 103 3.64 3.05 13.64
CA LEU A 103 2.88 1.90 13.17
C LEU A 103 3.49 0.59 13.63
N HIS A 104 2.64 -0.42 13.80
CA HIS A 104 3.13 -1.78 13.94
C HIS A 104 3.50 -2.34 12.57
N VAL A 105 4.71 -2.81 12.42
CA VAL A 105 5.19 -3.50 11.22
C VAL A 105 5.81 -4.82 11.67
N GLU A 106 5.13 -5.90 11.40
CA GLU A 106 5.59 -7.23 11.84
C GLU A 106 6.74 -7.72 10.98
N MET A 107 6.75 -7.39 9.69
CA MET A 107 7.80 -7.82 8.78
C MET A 107 8.31 -6.64 7.94
N PRO A 108 9.35 -5.93 8.40
CA PRO A 108 10.00 -4.91 7.58
C PRO A 108 10.91 -5.55 6.52
N VAL A 109 10.83 -5.08 5.28
CA VAL A 109 11.67 -5.52 4.18
C VAL A 109 12.36 -4.29 3.57
N TRP A 110 13.66 -4.23 3.70
CA TRP A 110 14.46 -3.16 3.12
C TRP A 110 14.83 -3.51 1.69
N ALA A 111 14.09 -2.95 0.74
CA ALA A 111 14.30 -3.22 -0.67
C ALA A 111 13.73 -2.07 -1.52
N ASP A 112 14.22 -1.97 -2.74
CA ASP A 112 13.65 -1.12 -3.77
C ASP A 112 12.48 -1.85 -4.43
N ALA A 113 11.35 -1.19 -4.45
CA ALA A 113 10.12 -1.79 -4.98
C ALA A 113 10.09 -1.87 -6.51
#